data_712031bdaf59d5547b655fcb058b05de
#
_entry.id   712031bdaf59d5547b655fcb058b05de
#
_cell.length_a   1.000
_cell.length_b   1.000
_cell.length_c   1.000
_cell.angle_alpha   90.00
_cell.angle_beta   90.00
_cell.angle_gamma   90.00
#
_symmetry.space_group_name_H-M   'P 1'
#
loop_
_entity.id
_entity.type
_entity.pdbx_description
1 polymer ?
#
loop_
_entity_poly.entity_id
_entity_poly.type
_entity_poly.pdbx_seq_one_letter_code
_entity_poly.pdbx_strand_id
1 'polypeptide(L)'
;MPLVSTFYGILIYMYWLDTRHHNLPHVHARYAEFEAVFALESGDLLDGELPRRQHRLVQAWIELRREELLADWVLAARGEEIFKIEPLK
;
A
#
# COMPACT_ATOMS: atom_id res chain seq x y z
N MET A 1 4.34 -2.66 12.71
CA MET A 1 3.94 -2.06 11.44
C MET A 1 4.04 -3.13 10.37
N PRO A 2 2.89 -3.60 9.89
CA PRO A 2 2.92 -4.74 8.97
C PRO A 2 3.42 -4.38 7.59
N LEU A 3 4.51 -5.01 7.22
CA LEU A 3 5.06 -4.92 5.88
C LEU A 3 4.30 -5.89 5.00
N VAL A 4 3.73 -5.39 3.91
CA VAL A 4 2.92 -6.20 3.00
C VAL A 4 3.77 -6.79 1.88
N SER A 5 4.69 -6.00 1.35
CA SER A 5 5.53 -6.45 0.24
C SER A 5 6.72 -5.52 0.07
N THR A 6 7.74 -5.99 -0.65
CA THR A 6 8.87 -5.14 -1.05
C THR A 6 9.23 -5.49 -2.49
N PHE A 7 9.49 -4.46 -3.30
CA PHE A 7 9.94 -4.66 -4.68
C PHE A 7 10.60 -3.39 -5.19
N TYR A 8 11.66 -3.58 -5.94
CA TYR A 8 12.43 -2.48 -6.57
C TYR A 8 12.81 -1.38 -5.56
N GLY A 9 13.16 -1.79 -4.32
CA GLY A 9 13.55 -0.83 -3.29
C GLY A 9 12.39 -0.13 -2.62
N ILE A 10 11.16 -0.47 -2.97
CA ILE A 10 9.96 0.12 -2.40
C ILE A 10 9.43 -0.77 -1.29
N LEU A 11 9.14 -0.19 -0.13
CA LEU A 11 8.57 -0.91 1.01
C LEU A 11 7.10 -0.54 1.10
N ILE A 12 6.22 -1.55 1.15
CA ILE A 12 4.78 -1.33 1.22
C ILE A 12 4.27 -1.75 2.59
N TYR A 13 3.62 -0.82 3.29
CA TYR A 13 3.06 -1.06 4.62
C TYR A 13 1.56 -0.81 4.61
N MET A 14 0.86 -1.48 5.51
CA MET A 14 -0.58 -1.28 5.65
C MET A 14 -0.88 -0.94 7.11
N TYR A 15 -1.48 0.23 7.32
CA TYR A 15 -1.89 0.70 8.65
C TYR A 15 -3.38 0.97 8.62
N TRP A 16 -4.14 0.28 9.45
CA TRP A 16 -5.58 0.50 9.46
C TRP A 16 -5.98 1.63 10.41
N LEU A 17 -5.12 2.01 11.34
CA LEU A 17 -5.40 3.08 12.31
C LEU A 17 -4.92 4.45 11.85
N ASP A 18 -5.02 4.74 10.58
CA ASP A 18 -4.61 6.03 10.04
C ASP A 18 -5.83 6.91 9.90
N THR A 19 -6.06 7.77 10.91
CA THR A 19 -7.25 8.60 10.96
C THR A 19 -7.28 9.68 9.89
N ARG A 20 -6.14 9.98 9.27
CA ARG A 20 -6.09 11.01 8.23
C ARG A 20 -6.87 10.62 6.97
N HIS A 21 -7.08 9.34 6.76
CA HIS A 21 -7.73 8.84 5.55
C HIS A 21 -9.07 8.18 5.82
N HIS A 22 -9.63 8.36 7.02
CA HIS A 22 -11.02 8.03 7.37
C HIS A 22 -11.47 6.64 6.92
N ASN A 23 -10.70 5.61 7.21
CA ASN A 23 -11.06 4.22 6.88
C ASN A 23 -11.03 3.89 5.39
N LEU A 24 -10.61 4.81 4.55
CA LEU A 24 -10.43 4.50 3.14
C LEU A 24 -9.30 3.47 3.01
N PRO A 25 -9.54 2.32 2.36
CA PRO A 25 -8.48 1.33 2.21
C PRO A 25 -7.28 1.92 1.47
N HIS A 26 -6.11 1.80 2.09
CA HIS A 26 -4.90 2.42 1.53
C HIS A 26 -3.66 1.70 1.98
N VAL A 27 -2.55 1.96 1.30
CA VAL A 27 -1.22 1.46 1.68
C VAL A 27 -0.25 2.63 1.69
N HIS A 28 0.82 2.45 2.48
CA HIS A 28 1.93 3.40 2.55
C HIS A 28 3.09 2.81 1.78
N ALA A 29 3.70 3.60 0.92
CA ALA A 29 4.86 3.19 0.14
C ALA A 29 6.04 4.08 0.52
N ARG A 30 7.18 3.46 0.81
CA ARG A 30 8.40 4.20 1.15
C ARG A 30 9.50 3.82 0.19
N TYR A 31 10.22 4.82 -0.29
CA TYR A 31 11.35 4.64 -1.17
C TYR A 31 12.39 5.72 -0.86
N ALA A 32 13.58 5.30 -0.40
CA ALA A 32 14.62 6.23 0.02
C ALA A 32 14.02 7.19 1.05
N GLU A 33 14.12 8.50 0.83
CA GLU A 33 13.56 9.50 1.74
C GLU A 33 12.10 9.85 1.42
N PHE A 34 11.52 9.22 0.40
CA PHE A 34 10.15 9.52 -0.03
C PHE A 34 9.14 8.62 0.65
N GLU A 35 7.94 9.15 0.85
CA GLU A 35 6.82 8.36 1.38
C GLU A 35 5.54 8.85 0.73
N ALA A 36 4.66 7.90 0.39
CA ALA A 36 3.40 8.23 -0.28
C ALA A 36 2.31 7.29 0.21
N VAL A 37 1.06 7.74 0.09
CA VAL A 37 -0.11 6.94 0.47
C VAL A 37 -0.98 6.79 -0.77
N PHE A 38 -1.38 5.55 -1.05
CA PHE A 38 -2.18 5.23 -2.23
C PHE A 38 -3.47 4.55 -1.84
N ALA A 39 -4.58 4.96 -2.47
CA ALA A 39 -5.87 4.31 -2.27
C ALA A 39 -5.86 2.95 -2.98
N LEU A 40 -6.40 1.93 -2.33
CA LEU A 40 -6.42 0.59 -2.91
C LEU A 40 -7.44 0.45 -4.01
N GLU A 41 -8.60 1.10 -3.87
CA GLU A 41 -9.68 0.92 -4.84
C GLU A 41 -9.39 1.58 -6.17
N SER A 42 -8.78 2.75 -6.15
CA SER A 42 -8.50 3.51 -7.37
C SER A 42 -7.04 3.50 -7.78
N GLY A 43 -6.13 3.27 -6.82
CA GLY A 43 -4.70 3.43 -7.06
C GLY A 43 -4.25 4.87 -7.01
N ASP A 44 -5.13 5.79 -6.63
CA ASP A 44 -4.80 7.21 -6.62
C ASP A 44 -3.87 7.57 -5.47
N LEU A 45 -3.01 8.54 -5.70
CA LEU A 45 -2.16 9.11 -4.67
C LEU A 45 -3.01 9.95 -3.73
N LEU A 46 -2.97 9.63 -2.44
CA LEU A 46 -3.74 10.36 -1.42
C LEU A 46 -2.87 11.38 -0.69
N ASP A 47 -1.58 11.09 -0.52
CA ASP A 47 -0.72 11.96 0.27
C ASP A 47 0.73 11.63 -0.07
N GLY A 48 1.63 12.61 0.12
CA GLY A 48 3.05 12.41 -0.10
C GLY A 48 3.41 12.34 -1.57
N GLU A 49 4.59 11.77 -1.85
CA GLU A 49 5.03 11.61 -3.23
C GLU A 49 6.12 10.56 -3.32
N LEU A 50 6.25 9.97 -4.50
CA LEU A 50 7.37 9.11 -4.88
C LEU A 50 7.93 9.61 -6.20
N PRO A 51 9.19 9.30 -6.52
CA PRO A 51 9.67 9.58 -7.86
C PRO A 51 8.76 8.90 -8.90
N ARG A 52 8.68 9.47 -10.08
CA ARG A 52 7.72 9.05 -11.09
C ARG A 52 7.74 7.55 -11.37
N ARG A 53 8.93 6.99 -11.50
CA ARG A 53 9.05 5.56 -11.79
C ARG A 53 8.45 4.72 -10.66
N GLN A 54 8.82 5.02 -9.43
CA GLN A 54 8.33 4.25 -8.28
C GLN A 54 6.83 4.43 -8.09
N HIS A 55 6.34 5.63 -8.34
CA HIS A 55 4.89 5.90 -8.30
C HIS A 55 4.15 4.97 -9.26
N ARG A 56 4.64 4.86 -10.49
CA ARG A 56 4.00 4.00 -11.48
C ARG A 56 4.09 2.53 -11.12
N LEU A 57 5.22 2.11 -10.55
CA LEU A 57 5.39 0.71 -10.15
C LEU A 57 4.40 0.34 -9.05
N VAL A 58 4.21 1.23 -8.08
CA VAL A 58 3.24 0.98 -6.99
C VAL A 58 1.83 0.89 -7.56
N GLN A 59 1.46 1.80 -8.46
CA GLN A 59 0.11 1.77 -9.04
C GLN A 59 -0.13 0.50 -9.84
N ALA A 60 0.86 0.06 -10.61
CA ALA A 60 0.73 -1.18 -11.37
C ALA A 60 0.56 -2.38 -10.45
N TRP A 61 1.33 -2.42 -9.36
CA TRP A 61 1.24 -3.49 -8.39
C TRP A 61 -0.13 -3.52 -7.70
N ILE A 62 -0.65 -2.35 -7.32
CA ILE A 62 -1.98 -2.26 -6.72
C ILE A 62 -3.03 -2.80 -7.70
N GLU A 63 -2.91 -2.44 -8.96
CA GLU A 63 -3.86 -2.91 -9.97
C GLU A 63 -3.86 -4.43 -10.07
N LEU A 64 -2.67 -5.04 -10.04
CA LEU A 64 -2.54 -6.49 -10.16
C LEU A 64 -2.98 -7.22 -8.89
N ARG A 65 -2.83 -6.60 -7.73
CA ARG A 65 -3.05 -7.27 -6.44
C ARG A 65 -4.21 -6.69 -5.65
N ARG A 66 -5.09 -5.96 -6.31
CA ARG A 66 -6.16 -5.22 -5.62
C ARG A 66 -7.00 -6.11 -4.72
N GLU A 67 -7.43 -7.27 -5.20
CA GLU A 67 -8.29 -8.14 -4.42
C GLU A 67 -7.58 -8.65 -3.17
N GLU A 68 -6.32 -9.04 -3.31
CA GLU A 68 -5.55 -9.49 -2.16
C GLU A 68 -5.32 -8.37 -1.16
N LEU A 69 -5.07 -7.17 -1.66
CA LEU A 69 -4.85 -6.01 -0.79
C LEU A 69 -6.11 -5.64 -0.03
N LEU A 70 -7.25 -5.69 -0.68
CA LEU A 70 -8.52 -5.39 -0.01
C LEU A 70 -8.85 -6.44 1.04
N ALA A 71 -8.53 -7.71 0.78
CA ALA A 71 -8.71 -8.77 1.76
C ALA A 71 -7.82 -8.53 2.98
N ASP A 72 -6.56 -8.14 2.76
CA ASP A 72 -5.66 -7.80 3.86
C ASP A 72 -6.18 -6.61 4.66
N TRP A 73 -6.78 -5.63 3.98
CA TRP A 73 -7.34 -4.47 4.66
C TRP A 73 -8.43 -4.89 5.64
N VAL A 74 -9.30 -5.82 5.24
CA VAL A 74 -10.35 -6.32 6.13
C VAL A 74 -9.74 -7.00 7.35
N LEU A 75 -8.69 -7.81 7.14
CA LEU A 75 -8.01 -8.48 8.26
C LEU A 75 -7.39 -7.46 9.20
N ALA A 76 -6.71 -6.47 8.66
CA ALA A 76 -6.07 -5.44 9.46
C ALA A 76 -7.11 -4.66 10.28
N ALA A 77 -8.24 -4.36 9.69
CA ALA A 77 -9.31 -3.62 10.37
C ALA A 77 -9.90 -4.42 11.52
N ARG A 78 -9.80 -5.73 11.47
CA ARG A 78 -10.26 -6.61 12.54
C ARG A 78 -9.18 -6.87 13.60
N GLY A 79 -8.00 -6.30 13.42
CA GLY A 79 -6.87 -6.57 14.30
C GLY A 79 -6.24 -7.92 14.08
N GLU A 80 -6.51 -8.55 12.94
CA GLU A 80 -5.95 -9.86 12.61
C GLU A 80 -4.67 -9.70 11.83
N GLU A 81 -3.87 -10.75 11.81
CA GLU A 81 -2.60 -10.74 11.09
C GLU A 81 -2.84 -10.75 9.59
N ILE A 82 -2.14 -9.88 8.88
CA ILE A 82 -2.28 -9.81 7.42
C ILE A 82 -1.27 -10.74 6.75
N PHE A 83 -1.53 -11.07 5.49
CA PHE A 83 -0.65 -11.92 4.70
C PHE A 83 0.24 -11.07 3.82
N LYS A 84 1.47 -11.52 3.63
CA LYS A 84 2.35 -10.88 2.67
C LYS A 84 1.86 -11.17 1.26
N ILE A 85 2.04 -10.18 0.38
CA ILE A 85 1.52 -10.25 -0.98
C ILE A 85 2.70 -10.29 -1.95
N GLU A 86 2.54 -11.05 -3.02
CA GLU A 86 3.56 -11.22 -4.04
C GLU A 86 4.06 -9.86 -4.53
N PRO A 87 5.37 -9.68 -4.61
CA PRO A 87 5.92 -8.42 -5.12
C PRO A 87 5.73 -8.29 -6.62
N LEU A 88 5.87 -7.08 -7.10
CA LEU A 88 5.89 -6.81 -8.53
C LEU A 88 7.19 -7.36 -9.10
N LYS A 89 7.10 -8.08 -10.21
CA LYS A 89 8.27 -8.71 -10.84
C LYS A 89 8.59 -8.11 -12.18
#